data_2335377ca38ff791cc457a2497b20c90
#
_entry.id   2335377ca38ff791cc457a2497b20c90
#
_cell.length_a   1.000
_cell.length_b   1.000
_cell.length_c   1.000
_cell.angle_alpha   90.00
_cell.angle_beta   90.00
_cell.angle_gamma   90.00
#
_symmetry.space_group_name_H-M   'P 1'
#
loop_
_entity.id
_entity.type
_entity.pdbx_description
1 polymer ?
#
loop_
_entity_poly.entity_id
_entity_poly.type
_entity_poly.pdbx_seq_one_letter_code
_entity_poly.pdbx_strand_id
1 'polypeptide(L)'
;MKRKKNKAEWGNLEGQKERQHGLVARIWNRQALVLLEGKEIVCMLPGGDNGLETAVGDRVIVKQVSAQQYRLIEILPRSTELYRGNRRQGNRREGKQQQGGRDEIRIAVNADCLVAVVSADYLLHQAGYLEMAAAAARRAGMEAGFFISKWDLVKESAQGLLYEKLDIYRKTGDFVYVGSAREPQEELIHAVKGKSVVVAGDRGCGKTTLIRGILQASDGIEGMEGPAGGTTAVHLYEGTDGTLLTDTPGFREWALSHMTEEELGAVFPEITELAEECRFADCSHTHEDGCRVLEALREKRIRRERFDVYQRMKEETDGIPAKMRRTRTDYRHNPCMESFVCQVCGNPAVPDGAGSMHRNHCPKCLCSVHVDNEPGDRASLCKGIMDPVSVWVRKNGEWAIIHRCRLCGTLSSNRIAADDNPAMLMSVAVKPLAMPPFPLDRLEEGLKGK
;
A
#
# COMPACT_ATOMS: atom_id res chain seq x y z
N MET A 1 13.48 67.68 -2.71
CA MET A 1 14.86 67.64 -3.27
C MET A 1 15.56 66.35 -2.83
N LYS A 2 16.07 65.58 -3.83
CA LYS A 2 17.12 64.53 -3.73
C LYS A 2 16.74 63.26 -2.89
N ARG A 3 16.63 62.04 -3.42
CA ARG A 3 17.60 61.30 -4.25
C ARG A 3 16.89 60.27 -5.14
N LYS A 4 16.77 60.54 -6.43
CA LYS A 4 16.76 59.54 -7.49
C LYS A 4 18.22 59.42 -7.93
N LYS A 5 18.87 58.30 -7.71
CA LYS A 5 20.02 57.78 -8.44
C LYS A 5 20.40 56.42 -7.84
N ASN A 6 20.25 55.43 -8.61
CA ASN A 6 21.03 54.26 -8.96
C ASN A 6 20.13 53.02 -9.20
N LYS A 7 19.48 53.04 -10.34
CA LYS A 7 18.81 51.88 -10.90
C LYS A 7 19.34 51.54 -12.31
N ALA A 8 20.56 52.00 -12.63
CA ALA A 8 21.09 51.88 -13.98
C ALA A 8 22.52 51.34 -14.07
N GLU A 9 23.05 50.63 -13.08
CA GLU A 9 24.41 50.06 -13.17
C GLU A 9 24.53 48.57 -12.80
N TRP A 10 23.43 47.86 -12.77
CA TRP A 10 23.46 46.37 -12.61
C TRP A 10 23.23 45.63 -13.92
N GLY A 11 23.28 46.30 -15.06
CA GLY A 11 22.84 45.75 -16.37
C GLY A 11 23.96 45.27 -17.30
N ASN A 12 25.25 45.14 -16.92
CA ASN A 12 26.29 44.75 -17.88
C ASN A 12 27.52 44.03 -17.30
N LEU A 13 27.35 43.17 -16.28
CA LEU A 13 28.41 42.25 -15.84
C LEU A 13 27.94 40.77 -15.81
N GLU A 14 26.91 40.45 -16.54
CA GLU A 14 26.53 39.07 -16.80
C GLU A 14 27.21 38.57 -18.09
N GLY A 15 28.51 38.46 -18.06
CA GLY A 15 29.25 37.58 -18.97
C GLY A 15 28.70 36.17 -18.79
N GLN A 16 28.37 35.51 -19.91
CA GLN A 16 27.87 34.16 -20.11
C GLN A 16 28.48 33.16 -19.11
N LYS A 17 27.92 33.09 -17.88
CA LYS A 17 28.11 31.94 -17.03
C LYS A 17 27.16 30.90 -17.56
N GLU A 18 27.72 29.84 -18.12
CA GLU A 18 27.05 28.78 -18.86
C GLU A 18 25.87 28.20 -18.06
N ARG A 19 24.74 28.06 -18.76
CA ARG A 19 23.62 27.27 -18.28
C ARG A 19 24.03 25.81 -18.35
N GLN A 20 23.93 25.09 -17.25
CA GLN A 20 24.34 23.70 -17.14
C GLN A 20 23.13 22.83 -16.84
N HIS A 21 23.09 21.66 -17.46
CA HIS A 21 22.04 20.66 -17.26
C HIS A 21 22.39 19.78 -16.06
N GLY A 22 21.47 19.64 -15.11
CA GLY A 22 21.64 18.80 -13.94
C GLY A 22 20.41 17.94 -13.65
N LEU A 23 20.57 16.98 -12.75
CA LEU A 23 19.53 16.07 -12.29
C LEU A 23 19.35 16.23 -10.77
N VAL A 24 18.13 16.46 -10.31
CA VAL A 24 17.82 16.64 -8.89
C VAL A 24 17.85 15.28 -8.18
N ALA A 25 18.82 15.10 -7.29
CA ALA A 25 19.03 13.86 -6.54
C ALA A 25 18.37 13.87 -5.15
N ARG A 26 18.29 15.04 -4.49
CA ARG A 26 17.69 15.18 -3.17
C ARG A 26 17.17 16.59 -2.95
N ILE A 27 16.14 16.73 -2.11
CA ILE A 27 15.56 18.02 -1.76
C ILE A 27 15.44 18.12 -0.24
N TRP A 28 15.85 19.26 0.33
CA TRP A 28 15.64 19.59 1.75
C TRP A 28 15.50 21.09 1.95
N ASN A 29 14.57 21.48 2.76
CA ASN A 29 14.28 22.90 3.02
C ASN A 29 14.10 23.69 1.69
N ARG A 30 15.00 24.61 1.38
CA ARG A 30 15.02 25.41 0.15
C ARG A 30 16.26 25.13 -0.72
N GLN A 31 16.76 23.92 -0.64
CA GLN A 31 17.96 23.47 -1.36
C GLN A 31 17.71 22.14 -2.06
N ALA A 32 18.42 21.91 -3.13
CA ALA A 32 18.47 20.62 -3.81
C ALA A 32 19.91 20.19 -4.03
N LEU A 33 20.18 18.91 -3.86
CA LEU A 33 21.37 18.26 -4.39
C LEU A 33 21.12 17.98 -5.86
N VAL A 34 22.00 18.43 -6.71
CA VAL A 34 21.91 18.26 -8.16
C VAL A 34 23.17 17.57 -8.65
N LEU A 35 23.00 16.50 -9.42
CA LEU A 35 24.06 15.82 -10.14
C LEU A 35 24.35 16.61 -11.41
N LEU A 36 25.60 17.02 -11.58
CA LEU A 36 26.08 17.82 -12.68
C LEU A 36 27.37 17.22 -13.22
N GLU A 37 27.31 16.57 -14.39
CA GLU A 37 28.49 15.94 -15.02
C GLU A 37 29.30 15.04 -14.04
N GLY A 38 28.59 14.19 -13.29
CA GLY A 38 29.19 13.28 -12.28
C GLY A 38 29.65 13.97 -10.99
N LYS A 39 29.29 15.24 -10.76
CA LYS A 39 29.57 15.97 -9.52
C LYS A 39 28.30 16.33 -8.80
N GLU A 40 28.33 16.23 -7.48
CA GLU A 40 27.26 16.70 -6.62
C GLU A 40 27.42 18.18 -6.29
N ILE A 41 26.40 18.98 -6.59
CA ILE A 41 26.37 20.41 -6.25
C ILE A 41 25.11 20.73 -5.45
N VAL A 42 25.22 21.71 -4.54
CA VAL A 42 24.07 22.22 -3.80
C VAL A 42 23.52 23.45 -4.50
N CYS A 43 22.26 23.36 -4.91
CA CYS A 43 21.54 24.46 -5.55
C CYS A 43 20.51 25.08 -4.62
N MET A 44 20.42 26.40 -4.65
CA MET A 44 19.32 27.13 -4.02
C MET A 44 18.09 27.07 -4.91
N LEU A 45 16.95 26.68 -4.33
CA LEU A 45 15.65 26.70 -5.00
C LEU A 45 15.08 28.14 -5.03
N PRO A 46 14.39 28.53 -6.10
CA PRO A 46 13.76 29.85 -6.17
C PRO A 46 12.72 30.02 -5.06
N GLY A 47 12.73 31.16 -4.40
CA GLY A 47 11.78 31.53 -3.36
C GLY A 47 10.63 32.36 -3.92
N GLY A 48 9.41 32.17 -3.38
CA GLY A 48 8.20 32.94 -3.73
C GLY A 48 7.01 32.04 -4.01
N ASP A 49 5.79 32.61 -4.09
CA ASP A 49 4.53 31.91 -4.41
C ASP A 49 4.52 31.27 -5.82
N ASN A 50 5.49 31.65 -6.67
CA ASN A 50 5.79 31.02 -7.96
C ASN A 50 6.90 29.97 -7.84
N GLY A 51 7.13 29.40 -6.65
CA GLY A 51 8.16 28.37 -6.43
C GLY A 51 7.92 27.19 -7.37
N LEU A 52 8.90 26.92 -8.21
CA LEU A 52 8.95 25.70 -9.01
C LEU A 52 8.80 24.51 -8.05
N GLU A 53 7.74 23.74 -8.20
CA GLU A 53 7.53 22.51 -7.41
C GLU A 53 8.56 21.46 -7.84
N THR A 54 9.79 21.60 -7.35
CA THR A 54 10.90 20.72 -7.67
C THR A 54 10.68 19.34 -7.06
N ALA A 55 11.01 18.30 -7.80
CA ALA A 55 10.93 16.91 -7.36
C ALA A 55 12.27 16.19 -7.61
N VAL A 56 12.49 15.08 -6.89
CA VAL A 56 13.62 14.19 -7.18
C VAL A 56 13.42 13.53 -8.55
N GLY A 57 14.46 13.53 -9.38
CA GLY A 57 14.41 13.13 -10.78
C GLY A 57 14.13 14.26 -11.77
N ASP A 58 13.91 15.51 -11.32
CA ASP A 58 13.79 16.64 -12.22
C ASP A 58 15.09 16.90 -12.99
N ARG A 59 14.97 17.01 -14.31
CA ARG A 59 16.02 17.56 -15.17
C ARG A 59 15.93 19.07 -15.10
N VAL A 60 17.02 19.72 -14.74
CA VAL A 60 17.03 21.14 -14.44
C VAL A 60 18.13 21.89 -15.16
N ILE A 61 17.92 23.19 -15.38
CA ILE A 61 18.96 24.12 -15.76
C ILE A 61 19.41 24.87 -14.52
N VAL A 62 20.70 24.78 -14.24
CA VAL A 62 21.35 25.48 -13.14
C VAL A 62 22.31 26.57 -13.65
N LYS A 63 22.46 27.62 -12.88
CA LYS A 63 23.42 28.70 -13.14
C LYS A 63 24.34 28.88 -11.95
N GLN A 64 25.63 28.89 -12.18
CA GLN A 64 26.62 29.23 -11.16
C GLN A 64 26.54 30.74 -10.83
N VAL A 65 26.30 31.07 -9.57
CA VAL A 65 26.20 32.44 -9.08
C VAL A 65 27.54 32.92 -8.50
N SER A 66 28.27 32.02 -7.83
CA SER A 66 29.62 32.23 -7.32
C SER A 66 30.41 30.93 -7.38
N ALA A 67 31.68 30.92 -6.95
CA ALA A 67 32.55 29.74 -7.01
C ALA A 67 31.95 28.48 -6.37
N GLN A 68 31.08 28.65 -5.36
CA GLN A 68 30.48 27.52 -4.62
C GLN A 68 28.93 27.58 -4.56
N GLN A 69 28.30 28.53 -5.25
CA GLN A 69 26.85 28.71 -5.18
C GLN A 69 26.20 28.53 -6.55
N TYR A 70 25.22 27.66 -6.60
CA TYR A 70 24.40 27.42 -7.77
C TYR A 70 22.94 27.78 -7.48
N ARG A 71 22.22 28.19 -8.50
CA ARG A 71 20.80 28.47 -8.46
C ARG A 71 20.08 27.65 -9.53
N LEU A 72 18.98 27.03 -9.18
CA LEU A 72 18.07 26.41 -10.13
C LEU A 72 17.30 27.51 -10.87
N ILE A 73 17.34 27.49 -12.19
CA ILE A 73 16.75 28.51 -13.07
C ILE A 73 15.46 27.96 -13.70
N GLU A 74 15.48 26.71 -14.14
CA GLU A 74 14.40 26.12 -14.92
C GLU A 74 14.28 24.62 -14.61
N ILE A 75 13.03 24.09 -14.59
CA ILE A 75 12.74 22.67 -14.58
C ILE A 75 12.30 22.31 -16.00
N LEU A 76 12.95 21.31 -16.59
CA LEU A 76 12.59 20.82 -17.92
C LEU A 76 11.31 19.98 -17.86
N PRO A 77 10.60 19.82 -18.99
CA PRO A 77 9.39 19.02 -19.04
C PRO A 77 9.60 17.60 -18.50
N ARG A 78 8.67 17.13 -17.69
CA ARG A 78 8.66 15.80 -17.11
C ARG A 78 8.00 14.80 -18.06
N SER A 79 8.58 13.61 -18.16
CA SER A 79 7.99 12.49 -18.92
C SER A 79 7.04 11.67 -18.06
N THR A 80 7.37 11.47 -16.79
CA THR A 80 6.61 10.65 -15.84
C THR A 80 6.56 11.33 -14.48
N GLU A 81 5.47 11.12 -13.74
CA GLU A 81 5.30 11.67 -12.39
C GLU A 81 4.62 10.64 -11.47
N LEU A 82 5.29 10.21 -10.42
CA LEU A 82 4.78 9.25 -9.44
C LEU A 82 4.31 9.94 -8.17
N TYR A 83 3.12 9.56 -7.70
CA TYR A 83 2.49 10.13 -6.51
C TYR A 83 2.14 9.06 -5.48
N ARG A 84 2.19 9.42 -4.20
CA ARG A 84 1.64 8.64 -3.11
C ARG A 84 0.48 9.36 -2.46
N GLY A 85 -0.41 8.61 -1.80
CA GLY A 85 -1.49 9.15 -1.00
C GLY A 85 -0.95 9.93 0.22
N ASN A 86 -1.65 10.98 0.61
CA ASN A 86 -1.37 11.78 1.79
C ASN A 86 -2.43 11.50 2.85
N ARG A 87 -2.15 10.57 3.76
CA ARG A 87 -3.02 10.31 4.92
C ARG A 87 -2.83 11.42 5.96
N ARG A 88 -3.54 12.52 5.84
CA ARG A 88 -3.73 13.42 6.97
C ARG A 88 -4.62 12.70 7.97
N GLN A 89 -4.03 12.15 9.04
CA GLN A 89 -4.75 11.65 10.20
C GLN A 89 -5.73 12.72 10.70
N GLY A 90 -6.98 12.29 10.86
CA GLY A 90 -8.10 13.14 11.19
C GLY A 90 -7.91 13.98 12.48
N ASN A 91 -7.71 15.24 12.26
CA ASN A 91 -8.13 16.33 13.14
C ASN A 91 -8.70 17.43 12.24
N ARG A 92 -9.77 17.10 11.51
CA ARG A 92 -10.60 18.14 10.90
C ARG A 92 -11.37 18.81 12.02
N ARG A 93 -10.87 19.94 12.51
CA ARG A 93 -11.74 20.95 13.13
C ARG A 93 -12.74 21.37 12.06
N GLU A 94 -14.00 21.08 12.33
CA GLU A 94 -15.13 21.54 11.51
C GLU A 94 -15.01 23.05 11.29
N GLY A 95 -14.99 23.50 10.03
CA GLY A 95 -15.20 24.89 9.73
C GLY A 95 -14.33 25.61 8.71
N LYS A 96 -13.45 24.93 7.95
CA LYS A 96 -12.84 25.57 6.76
C LYS A 96 -12.84 24.62 5.57
N GLN A 97 -13.77 24.86 4.63
CA GLN A 97 -13.67 24.39 3.25
C GLN A 97 -12.44 25.06 2.65
N GLN A 98 -11.31 24.35 2.61
CA GLN A 98 -10.22 24.70 1.71
C GLN A 98 -10.48 23.98 0.39
N GLN A 99 -10.76 24.77 -0.63
CA GLN A 99 -10.78 24.38 -2.02
C GLN A 99 -9.45 23.71 -2.37
N GLY A 100 -9.47 22.48 -2.91
CA GLY A 100 -8.42 21.93 -3.77
C GLY A 100 -7.06 21.64 -3.13
N GLY A 101 -6.99 21.12 -1.88
CA GLY A 101 -5.76 20.56 -1.35
C GLY A 101 -5.52 19.16 -1.89
N ARG A 102 -4.52 18.98 -2.75
CA ARG A 102 -4.13 17.68 -3.31
C ARG A 102 -3.84 16.71 -2.17
N ASP A 103 -4.64 15.65 -2.08
CA ASP A 103 -4.38 14.53 -1.15
C ASP A 103 -3.21 13.63 -1.64
N GLU A 104 -2.41 14.11 -2.58
CA GLU A 104 -1.33 13.41 -3.26
C GLU A 104 0.01 14.13 -3.03
N ILE A 105 1.04 13.34 -2.74
CA ILE A 105 2.42 13.82 -2.61
C ILE A 105 3.24 13.25 -3.75
N ARG A 106 3.86 14.12 -4.57
CA ARG A 106 4.80 13.72 -5.61
C ARG A 106 6.05 13.10 -4.97
N ILE A 107 6.41 11.89 -5.42
CA ILE A 107 7.55 11.13 -4.89
C ILE A 107 8.77 11.32 -5.78
N ALA A 108 8.61 11.05 -7.08
CA ALA A 108 9.68 11.08 -8.06
C ALA A 108 9.11 11.40 -9.45
N VAL A 109 9.99 11.84 -10.35
CA VAL A 109 9.65 12.16 -11.74
C VAL A 109 10.70 11.61 -12.69
N ASN A 110 10.37 11.55 -14.00
CA ASN A 110 11.27 11.13 -15.08
C ASN A 110 11.89 9.74 -14.86
N ALA A 111 11.15 8.81 -14.26
CA ALA A 111 11.57 7.45 -14.09
C ALA A 111 10.95 6.53 -15.15
N ASP A 112 11.70 5.50 -15.58
CA ASP A 112 11.26 4.53 -16.57
C ASP A 112 10.40 3.44 -15.95
N CYS A 113 10.72 3.03 -14.71
CA CYS A 113 9.99 1.98 -14.02
C CYS A 113 9.89 2.19 -12.50
N LEU A 114 8.87 1.57 -11.93
CA LEU A 114 8.65 1.43 -10.51
C LEU A 114 8.97 0.00 -10.08
N VAL A 115 9.87 -0.19 -9.12
CA VAL A 115 10.08 -1.46 -8.43
C VAL A 115 9.44 -1.40 -7.05
N ALA A 116 8.27 -2.04 -6.91
CA ALA A 116 7.60 -2.15 -5.63
C ALA A 116 8.16 -3.33 -4.84
N VAL A 117 8.78 -3.04 -3.70
CA VAL A 117 9.38 -4.03 -2.79
C VAL A 117 8.39 -4.40 -1.70
N VAL A 118 8.07 -5.67 -1.59
CA VAL A 118 7.17 -6.20 -0.56
C VAL A 118 7.77 -7.46 0.06
N SER A 119 7.63 -7.64 1.38
CA SER A 119 8.08 -8.90 1.99
C SER A 119 7.10 -10.03 1.67
N ALA A 120 7.62 -11.23 1.46
CA ALA A 120 6.82 -12.41 1.19
C ALA A 120 5.77 -12.69 2.28
N ASP A 121 6.12 -12.48 3.55
CA ASP A 121 5.19 -12.60 4.68
C ASP A 121 4.01 -11.62 4.56
N TYR A 122 4.29 -10.36 4.19
CA TYR A 122 3.22 -9.38 3.96
C TYR A 122 2.28 -9.82 2.83
N LEU A 123 2.82 -10.34 1.72
CA LEU A 123 2.04 -10.78 0.57
C LEU A 123 1.17 -12.01 0.87
N LEU A 124 1.59 -12.88 1.81
CA LEU A 124 0.77 -13.99 2.29
C LEU A 124 -0.51 -13.52 2.98
N HIS A 125 -0.44 -12.43 3.73
CA HIS A 125 -1.50 -11.99 4.62
C HIS A 125 -2.27 -10.76 4.12
N GLN A 126 -1.76 -10.04 3.13
CA GLN A 126 -2.33 -8.79 2.63
C GLN A 126 -2.49 -8.84 1.10
N ALA A 127 -3.63 -8.37 0.63
CA ALA A 127 -3.90 -8.20 -0.79
C ALA A 127 -4.04 -6.73 -1.16
N GLY A 128 -3.76 -6.38 -2.41
CA GLY A 128 -4.01 -5.07 -2.98
C GLY A 128 -2.79 -4.16 -3.10
N TYR A 129 -1.69 -4.46 -2.40
CA TYR A 129 -0.49 -3.61 -2.48
C TYR A 129 0.16 -3.63 -3.87
N LEU A 130 0.30 -4.81 -4.47
CA LEU A 130 0.90 -4.96 -5.81
C LEU A 130 0.00 -4.37 -6.88
N GLU A 131 -1.32 -4.60 -6.79
CA GLU A 131 -2.30 -4.02 -7.70
C GLU A 131 -2.28 -2.49 -7.66
N MET A 132 -2.25 -1.92 -6.46
CA MET A 132 -2.17 -0.46 -6.29
C MET A 132 -0.84 0.09 -6.82
N ALA A 133 0.27 -0.63 -6.62
CA ALA A 133 1.57 -0.24 -7.16
C ALA A 133 1.59 -0.32 -8.69
N ALA A 134 1.03 -1.38 -9.28
CA ALA A 134 0.88 -1.52 -10.73
C ALA A 134 0.04 -0.38 -11.32
N ALA A 135 -1.08 -0.06 -10.69
CA ALA A 135 -1.94 1.04 -11.11
C ALA A 135 -1.21 2.39 -11.05
N ALA A 136 -0.48 2.65 -9.97
CA ALA A 136 0.28 3.88 -9.80
C ALA A 136 1.40 4.01 -10.85
N ALA A 137 2.10 2.90 -11.18
CA ALA A 137 3.11 2.87 -12.22
C ALA A 137 2.51 3.16 -13.60
N ARG A 138 1.43 2.46 -13.99
CA ARG A 138 0.75 2.65 -15.29
C ARG A 138 0.22 4.08 -15.43
N ARG A 139 -0.43 4.60 -14.41
CA ARG A 139 -0.89 6.00 -14.37
C ARG A 139 0.25 7.00 -14.53
N ALA A 140 1.42 6.70 -13.97
CA ALA A 140 2.60 7.53 -14.13
C ALA A 140 3.30 7.37 -15.49
N GLY A 141 2.87 6.43 -16.35
CA GLY A 141 3.54 6.09 -17.61
C GLY A 141 4.84 5.29 -17.41
N MET A 142 4.94 4.55 -16.31
CA MET A 142 6.10 3.74 -15.92
C MET A 142 5.83 2.25 -16.11
N GLU A 143 6.88 1.46 -16.39
CA GLU A 143 6.81 0.01 -16.25
C GLU A 143 6.64 -0.37 -14.77
N ALA A 144 5.83 -1.40 -14.48
CA ALA A 144 5.68 -1.92 -13.13
C ALA A 144 6.54 -3.16 -12.93
N GLY A 145 7.24 -3.20 -11.80
CA GLY A 145 8.03 -4.34 -11.36
C GLY A 145 7.86 -4.60 -9.88
N PHE A 146 8.00 -5.86 -9.49
CA PHE A 146 7.83 -6.32 -8.13
C PHE A 146 9.05 -7.11 -7.67
N PHE A 147 9.57 -6.76 -6.50
CA PHE A 147 10.57 -7.55 -5.81
C PHE A 147 9.99 -8.09 -4.51
N ILE A 148 9.78 -9.41 -4.45
CA ILE A 148 9.27 -10.09 -3.26
C ILE A 148 10.46 -10.47 -2.38
N SER A 149 10.73 -9.65 -1.40
CA SER A 149 11.88 -9.77 -0.51
C SER A 149 11.66 -10.76 0.62
N LYS A 150 12.73 -11.12 1.33
CA LYS A 150 12.72 -12.06 2.45
C LYS A 150 12.16 -13.43 2.08
N TRP A 151 12.41 -13.84 0.84
CA TRP A 151 11.98 -15.14 0.33
C TRP A 151 12.63 -16.30 1.07
N ASP A 152 13.84 -16.10 1.52
CA ASP A 152 14.63 -17.00 2.37
C ASP A 152 13.94 -17.36 3.70
N LEU A 153 13.01 -16.53 4.16
CA LEU A 153 12.25 -16.77 5.40
C LEU A 153 10.92 -17.49 5.17
N VAL A 154 10.55 -17.74 3.90
CA VAL A 154 9.26 -18.37 3.55
C VAL A 154 9.38 -19.89 3.68
N LYS A 155 8.45 -20.49 4.41
CA LYS A 155 8.35 -21.97 4.47
C LYS A 155 8.03 -22.51 3.09
N GLU A 156 8.66 -23.62 2.71
CA GLU A 156 8.48 -24.27 1.41
C GLU A 156 7.03 -24.55 1.08
N SER A 157 6.24 -24.94 2.06
CA SER A 157 4.79 -25.18 1.92
C SER A 157 3.98 -23.93 1.52
N ALA A 158 4.50 -22.72 1.74
CA ALA A 158 3.84 -21.46 1.39
C ALA A 158 4.34 -20.88 0.06
N GLN A 159 5.49 -21.31 -0.43
CA GLN A 159 6.08 -20.80 -1.67
C GLN A 159 5.18 -21.05 -2.88
N GLY A 160 4.58 -22.26 -2.97
CA GLY A 160 3.65 -22.62 -4.05
C GLY A 160 2.48 -21.64 -4.16
N LEU A 161 1.86 -21.31 -3.02
CA LEU A 161 0.75 -20.33 -2.97
C LEU A 161 1.20 -18.93 -3.41
N LEU A 162 2.41 -18.52 -3.02
CA LEU A 162 2.96 -17.23 -3.43
C LEU A 162 3.25 -17.18 -4.93
N TYR A 163 3.86 -18.22 -5.50
CA TYR A 163 4.08 -18.29 -6.95
C TYR A 163 2.77 -18.20 -7.73
N GLU A 164 1.73 -18.92 -7.29
CA GLU A 164 0.43 -18.81 -7.90
C GLU A 164 -0.19 -17.38 -7.80
N LYS A 165 0.03 -16.67 -6.68
CA LYS A 165 -0.41 -15.27 -6.54
C LYS A 165 0.35 -14.35 -7.49
N LEU A 166 1.63 -14.61 -7.73
CA LEU A 166 2.52 -13.78 -8.55
C LEU A 166 2.37 -14.02 -10.06
N ASP A 167 1.88 -15.20 -10.46
CA ASP A 167 1.77 -15.57 -11.87
C ASP A 167 0.88 -14.61 -12.68
N ILE A 168 -0.14 -14.04 -12.04
CA ILE A 168 -1.04 -13.09 -12.69
C ILE A 168 -0.31 -11.81 -13.12
N TYR A 169 0.64 -11.33 -12.33
CA TYR A 169 1.39 -10.10 -12.66
C TYR A 169 2.36 -10.33 -13.82
N ARG A 170 2.95 -11.55 -13.90
CA ARG A 170 3.77 -11.94 -15.07
C ARG A 170 2.94 -11.96 -16.35
N LYS A 171 1.68 -12.43 -16.26
CA LYS A 171 0.75 -12.46 -17.40
C LYS A 171 0.31 -11.05 -17.83
N THR A 172 0.28 -10.08 -16.94
CA THR A 172 -0.02 -8.67 -17.24
C THR A 172 1.18 -7.89 -17.78
N GLY A 173 2.33 -8.54 -17.97
CA GLY A 173 3.54 -7.93 -18.50
C GLY A 173 4.42 -7.25 -17.46
N ASP A 174 4.08 -7.39 -16.17
CA ASP A 174 4.91 -6.88 -15.08
C ASP A 174 6.10 -7.82 -14.83
N PHE A 175 7.27 -7.30 -14.51
CA PHE A 175 8.37 -8.15 -14.11
C PHE A 175 8.30 -8.46 -12.61
N VAL A 176 8.52 -9.72 -12.26
CA VAL A 176 8.37 -10.23 -10.90
C VAL A 176 9.61 -11.04 -10.50
N TYR A 177 10.33 -10.56 -9.51
CA TYR A 177 11.47 -11.23 -8.92
C TYR A 177 11.22 -11.58 -7.46
N VAL A 178 11.82 -12.69 -7.03
CA VAL A 178 11.72 -13.17 -5.65
C VAL A 178 13.12 -13.47 -5.12
N GLY A 179 13.40 -13.09 -3.88
CA GLY A 179 14.71 -13.35 -3.31
C GLY A 179 14.97 -12.70 -1.96
N SER A 180 16.20 -12.79 -1.50
CA SER A 180 16.70 -12.03 -0.36
C SER A 180 17.38 -10.75 -0.85
N ALA A 181 16.96 -9.60 -0.34
CA ALA A 181 17.60 -8.32 -0.70
C ALA A 181 19.09 -8.24 -0.27
N ARG A 182 19.56 -9.22 0.51
CA ARG A 182 20.97 -9.35 0.95
C ARG A 182 21.84 -10.09 -0.03
N GLU A 183 21.24 -10.75 -1.01
CA GLU A 183 21.92 -11.54 -2.03
C GLU A 183 21.89 -10.79 -3.36
N PRO A 184 22.87 -11.01 -4.26
CA PRO A 184 22.85 -10.45 -5.60
C PRO A 184 21.59 -10.89 -6.35
N GLN A 185 20.90 -9.93 -6.98
CA GLN A 185 19.68 -10.16 -7.76
C GLN A 185 20.00 -9.96 -9.24
N GLU A 186 20.75 -10.87 -9.84
CA GLU A 186 21.32 -10.71 -11.19
C GLU A 186 20.27 -10.40 -12.27
N GLU A 187 19.14 -11.11 -12.24
CA GLU A 187 18.04 -10.89 -13.21
C GLU A 187 17.43 -9.49 -13.05
N LEU A 188 17.19 -9.05 -11.82
CA LEU A 188 16.68 -7.71 -11.54
C LEU A 188 17.70 -6.64 -11.94
N ILE A 189 18.97 -6.83 -11.58
CA ILE A 189 20.08 -5.93 -11.94
C ILE A 189 20.12 -5.76 -13.45
N HIS A 190 20.04 -6.86 -14.20
CA HIS A 190 20.02 -6.82 -15.67
C HIS A 190 18.79 -6.08 -16.22
N ALA A 191 17.61 -6.30 -15.64
CA ALA A 191 16.36 -5.68 -16.08
C ALA A 191 16.31 -4.16 -15.85
N VAL A 192 17.01 -3.66 -14.83
CA VAL A 192 17.02 -2.22 -14.47
C VAL A 192 18.25 -1.47 -14.99
N LYS A 193 19.20 -2.16 -15.60
CA LYS A 193 20.46 -1.57 -16.08
C LYS A 193 20.20 -0.42 -17.06
N GLY A 194 20.82 0.72 -16.79
CA GLY A 194 20.71 1.94 -17.61
C GLY A 194 19.35 2.62 -17.54
N LYS A 195 18.42 2.16 -16.68
CA LYS A 195 17.10 2.77 -16.47
C LYS A 195 17.11 3.69 -15.26
N SER A 196 16.14 4.60 -15.25
CA SER A 196 15.77 5.38 -14.05
C SER A 196 14.65 4.65 -13.30
N VAL A 197 14.92 4.21 -12.08
CA VAL A 197 14.07 3.30 -11.31
C VAL A 197 13.67 3.93 -9.99
N VAL A 198 12.38 3.93 -9.68
CA VAL A 198 11.88 4.25 -8.35
C VAL A 198 11.69 2.97 -7.55
N VAL A 199 12.36 2.87 -6.39
CA VAL A 199 12.22 1.74 -5.48
C VAL A 199 11.32 2.16 -4.33
N ALA A 200 10.13 1.56 -4.25
CA ALA A 200 9.11 1.91 -3.27
C ALA A 200 8.63 0.67 -2.48
N GLY A 201 8.06 0.89 -1.31
CA GLY A 201 7.55 -0.20 -0.46
C GLY A 201 7.41 0.23 0.99
N ASP A 202 6.91 -0.68 1.82
CA ASP A 202 6.72 -0.42 3.24
C ASP A 202 8.06 -0.30 3.99
N ARG A 203 8.00 0.21 5.21
CA ARG A 203 9.17 0.30 6.09
C ARG A 203 9.71 -1.11 6.41
N GLY A 204 11.01 -1.29 6.29
CA GLY A 204 11.66 -2.56 6.63
C GLY A 204 11.47 -3.70 5.61
N CYS A 205 10.89 -3.46 4.43
CA CYS A 205 10.77 -4.48 3.38
C CYS A 205 12.08 -4.77 2.62
N GLY A 206 13.16 -4.00 2.82
CA GLY A 206 14.46 -4.26 2.22
C GLY A 206 14.87 -3.35 1.06
N LYS A 207 14.16 -2.23 0.80
CA LYS A 207 14.45 -1.29 -0.30
C LYS A 207 15.90 -0.83 -0.36
N THR A 208 16.36 -0.18 0.69
CA THR A 208 17.73 0.36 0.76
C THR A 208 18.79 -0.72 0.64
N THR A 209 18.53 -1.93 1.17
CA THR A 209 19.41 -3.09 1.02
C THR A 209 19.48 -3.55 -0.43
N LEU A 210 18.32 -3.61 -1.11
CA LEU A 210 18.23 -3.96 -2.54
C LEU A 210 18.97 -2.93 -3.42
N ILE A 211 18.75 -1.64 -3.19
CA ILE A 211 19.42 -0.55 -3.91
C ILE A 211 20.93 -0.67 -3.76
N ARG A 212 21.43 -0.91 -2.54
CA ARG A 212 22.88 -1.14 -2.30
C ARG A 212 23.40 -2.32 -3.09
N GLY A 213 22.68 -3.44 -3.10
CA GLY A 213 23.07 -4.62 -3.87
C GLY A 213 23.17 -4.34 -5.37
N ILE A 214 22.22 -3.58 -5.94
CA ILE A 214 22.23 -3.18 -7.35
C ILE A 214 23.43 -2.25 -7.65
N LEU A 215 23.65 -1.24 -6.82
CA LEU A 215 24.76 -0.28 -7.02
C LEU A 215 26.14 -0.92 -6.84
N GLN A 216 26.29 -1.85 -5.90
CA GLN A 216 27.53 -2.60 -5.72
C GLN A 216 27.89 -3.50 -6.90
N ALA A 217 26.86 -4.11 -7.52
CA ALA A 217 27.05 -4.92 -8.73
C ALA A 217 27.45 -4.08 -9.96
N SER A 218 27.19 -2.77 -9.95
CA SER A 218 27.57 -1.83 -11.00
C SER A 218 28.97 -1.22 -10.81
N ASP A 219 29.85 -1.82 -10.00
CA ASP A 219 31.22 -1.35 -9.72
C ASP A 219 31.36 0.04 -9.07
N GLY A 220 30.34 0.54 -8.40
CA GLY A 220 30.50 1.87 -7.85
C GLY A 220 29.50 2.28 -6.77
N ILE A 221 29.91 2.22 -5.59
CA ILE A 221 29.85 3.24 -4.50
C ILE A 221 30.27 2.53 -3.22
N GLU A 222 31.54 2.69 -2.84
CA GLU A 222 31.97 2.50 -1.46
C GLU A 222 31.37 3.64 -0.64
N GLY A 223 30.62 3.33 0.40
CA GLY A 223 30.22 4.32 1.41
C GLY A 223 28.77 4.76 1.47
N MET A 224 27.79 4.00 0.93
CA MET A 224 26.40 4.24 1.28
C MET A 224 26.12 3.87 2.76
N GLU A 225 26.50 4.72 3.69
CA GLU A 225 25.97 4.68 5.05
C GLU A 225 24.57 5.30 5.03
N GLY A 226 23.55 4.46 4.86
CA GLY A 226 22.18 4.89 5.11
C GLY A 226 21.96 5.06 6.62
N PRO A 227 21.16 6.05 7.03
CA PRO A 227 20.89 6.28 8.44
C PRO A 227 20.37 5.01 9.11
N ALA A 228 20.96 4.64 10.23
CA ALA A 228 20.42 3.60 11.11
C ALA A 228 19.00 4.03 11.51
N GLY A 229 17.97 3.42 10.91
CA GLY A 229 16.57 3.76 11.19
C GLY A 229 15.63 3.88 9.99
N GLY A 230 16.13 3.76 8.75
CA GLY A 230 15.33 3.79 7.53
C GLY A 230 15.35 5.14 6.81
N THR A 231 15.00 5.11 5.53
CA THR A 231 14.96 6.29 4.64
C THR A 231 13.88 7.25 5.07
N THR A 232 14.23 8.50 5.36
CA THR A 232 13.30 9.56 5.80
C THR A 232 12.98 10.57 4.70
N ALA A 233 13.81 10.63 3.64
CA ALA A 233 13.65 11.52 2.49
C ALA A 233 13.90 10.74 1.20
N VAL A 234 13.33 11.21 0.09
CA VAL A 234 13.60 10.64 -1.23
C VAL A 234 15.02 11.00 -1.64
N HIS A 235 15.76 10.02 -2.17
CA HIS A 235 17.13 10.20 -2.64
C HIS A 235 17.36 9.40 -3.93
N LEU A 236 17.94 10.03 -4.93
CA LEU A 236 18.35 9.41 -6.18
C LEU A 236 19.86 9.17 -6.16
N TYR A 237 20.24 7.95 -6.51
CA TYR A 237 21.64 7.50 -6.64
C TYR A 237 21.93 7.19 -8.10
N GLU A 238 23.13 7.44 -8.54
CA GLU A 238 23.61 7.14 -9.89
C GLU A 238 24.66 6.04 -9.83
N GLY A 239 24.40 4.93 -10.56
CA GLY A 239 25.36 3.86 -10.78
C GLY A 239 26.33 4.19 -11.91
N THR A 240 27.49 3.54 -11.92
CA THR A 240 28.54 3.74 -12.94
C THR A 240 28.11 3.31 -14.35
N ASP A 241 27.10 2.45 -14.46
CA ASP A 241 26.51 1.99 -15.71
C ASP A 241 25.36 2.89 -16.22
N GLY A 242 25.15 4.05 -15.59
CA GLY A 242 24.08 4.99 -15.92
C GLY A 242 22.71 4.61 -15.32
N THR A 243 22.63 3.58 -14.49
CA THR A 243 21.39 3.23 -13.77
C THR A 243 21.13 4.28 -12.68
N LEU A 244 19.91 4.82 -12.67
CA LEU A 244 19.46 5.77 -11.64
C LEU A 244 18.49 5.07 -10.69
N LEU A 245 18.78 5.07 -9.39
CA LEU A 245 17.96 4.42 -8.37
C LEU A 245 17.44 5.43 -7.35
N THR A 246 16.13 5.61 -7.32
CA THR A 246 15.47 6.50 -6.34
C THR A 246 14.98 5.70 -5.14
N ASP A 247 15.62 5.88 -3.99
CA ASP A 247 15.16 5.34 -2.69
C ASP A 247 14.06 6.22 -2.11
N THR A 248 12.98 5.59 -1.66
CA THR A 248 11.83 6.29 -1.10
C THR A 248 11.63 5.97 0.38
N PRO A 249 11.11 6.92 1.19
CA PRO A 249 10.59 6.61 2.51
C PRO A 249 9.55 5.47 2.45
N GLY A 250 9.47 4.67 3.50
CA GLY A 250 8.45 3.61 3.55
C GLY A 250 7.05 4.19 3.57
N PHE A 251 6.17 3.70 2.67
CA PHE A 251 4.76 4.02 2.63
C PHE A 251 3.94 2.84 2.09
N ARG A 252 2.63 2.84 2.37
CA ARG A 252 1.68 1.81 1.93
C ARG A 252 0.59 2.33 1.02
N GLU A 253 0.44 3.64 0.93
CA GLU A 253 -0.68 4.28 0.26
C GLU A 253 -0.25 4.89 -1.05
N TRP A 254 -0.84 4.41 -2.14
CA TRP A 254 -0.64 4.94 -3.48
C TRP A 254 -1.71 5.99 -3.78
N ALA A 255 -1.38 6.96 -4.60
CA ALA A 255 -2.34 7.94 -5.08
C ALA A 255 -3.07 7.39 -6.29
N LEU A 256 -4.30 6.94 -6.08
CA LEU A 256 -5.16 6.36 -7.11
C LEU A 256 -6.40 7.24 -7.40
N SER A 257 -6.45 8.44 -6.82
CA SER A 257 -7.52 9.39 -7.10
C SER A 257 -7.55 9.73 -8.59
N HIS A 258 -8.74 9.71 -9.18
CA HIS A 258 -8.96 9.99 -10.61
C HIS A 258 -8.37 8.96 -11.61
N MET A 259 -8.17 7.72 -11.18
CA MET A 259 -7.84 6.63 -12.10
C MET A 259 -9.01 6.41 -13.07
N THR A 260 -8.73 6.17 -14.35
CA THR A 260 -9.75 5.87 -15.35
C THR A 260 -10.14 4.38 -15.31
N GLU A 261 -11.31 4.04 -15.90
CA GLU A 261 -11.71 2.64 -16.03
C GLU A 261 -10.72 1.84 -16.90
N GLU A 262 -10.13 2.47 -17.91
CA GLU A 262 -9.10 1.86 -18.76
C GLU A 262 -7.82 1.54 -17.96
N GLU A 263 -7.36 2.48 -17.14
CA GLU A 263 -6.20 2.25 -16.24
C GLU A 263 -6.48 1.15 -15.22
N LEU A 264 -7.72 1.09 -14.69
CA LEU A 264 -8.15 0.01 -13.79
C LEU A 264 -8.20 -1.32 -14.53
N GLY A 265 -8.76 -1.34 -15.74
CA GLY A 265 -8.84 -2.53 -16.59
C GLY A 265 -7.48 -3.10 -16.94
N ALA A 266 -6.49 -2.25 -17.19
CA ALA A 266 -5.12 -2.68 -17.45
C ALA A 266 -4.45 -3.40 -16.25
N VAL A 267 -4.91 -3.15 -15.02
CA VAL A 267 -4.45 -3.88 -13.82
C VAL A 267 -5.17 -5.21 -13.65
N PHE A 268 -6.42 -5.31 -14.11
CA PHE A 268 -7.28 -6.49 -13.93
C PHE A 268 -7.83 -7.01 -15.28
N PRO A 269 -6.96 -7.34 -16.27
CA PRO A 269 -7.41 -7.73 -17.59
C PRO A 269 -8.33 -8.94 -17.57
N GLU A 270 -8.11 -9.90 -16.66
CA GLU A 270 -8.94 -11.09 -16.48
C GLU A 270 -10.37 -10.76 -16.02
N ILE A 271 -10.58 -9.63 -15.36
CA ILE A 271 -11.90 -9.15 -14.97
C ILE A 271 -12.52 -8.35 -16.12
N THR A 272 -11.74 -7.51 -16.77
CA THR A 272 -12.20 -6.65 -17.86
C THR A 272 -12.67 -7.46 -19.07
N GLU A 273 -11.91 -8.49 -19.47
CA GLU A 273 -12.28 -9.41 -20.55
C GLU A 273 -13.64 -10.09 -20.26
N LEU A 274 -13.87 -10.53 -19.03
CA LEU A 274 -15.14 -11.14 -18.62
C LEU A 274 -16.28 -10.13 -18.48
N ALA A 275 -15.95 -8.89 -18.16
CA ALA A 275 -16.93 -7.80 -18.03
C ALA A 275 -17.61 -7.47 -19.37
N GLU A 276 -16.87 -7.58 -20.48
CA GLU A 276 -17.40 -7.40 -21.85
C GLU A 276 -18.50 -8.42 -22.20
N GLU A 277 -18.47 -9.60 -21.57
CA GLU A 277 -19.45 -10.67 -21.77
C GLU A 277 -20.65 -10.59 -20.82
N CYS A 278 -20.70 -9.61 -19.93
CA CYS A 278 -21.81 -9.43 -19.01
C CYS A 278 -23.10 -9.06 -19.75
N ARG A 279 -24.24 -9.51 -19.24
CA ARG A 279 -25.56 -9.23 -19.82
C ARG A 279 -25.87 -7.72 -19.91
N PHE A 280 -25.35 -6.93 -18.97
CA PHE A 280 -25.56 -5.49 -18.88
C PHE A 280 -24.24 -4.77 -19.12
N ALA A 281 -24.25 -3.74 -19.99
CA ALA A 281 -23.07 -2.94 -20.30
C ALA A 281 -22.56 -2.12 -19.10
N ASP A 282 -23.45 -1.76 -18.17
CA ASP A 282 -23.18 -1.03 -16.94
C ASP A 282 -23.11 -1.95 -15.70
N CYS A 283 -22.75 -3.21 -15.89
CA CYS A 283 -22.70 -4.22 -14.83
C CYS A 283 -21.73 -3.82 -13.70
N SER A 284 -22.25 -3.73 -12.48
CA SER A 284 -21.41 -3.41 -11.32
C SER A 284 -20.64 -4.59 -10.77
N HIS A 285 -20.95 -5.81 -11.23
CA HIS A 285 -20.40 -7.09 -10.77
C HIS A 285 -20.63 -7.35 -9.29
N THR A 286 -21.76 -6.89 -8.73
CA THR A 286 -22.09 -7.06 -7.32
C THR A 286 -23.23 -8.07 -7.09
N HIS A 287 -24.28 -8.02 -7.91
CA HIS A 287 -25.49 -8.82 -7.71
C HIS A 287 -26.28 -9.12 -9.00
N GLU A 288 -25.82 -8.65 -10.16
CA GLU A 288 -26.57 -8.74 -11.40
C GLU A 288 -26.65 -10.15 -11.94
N ASP A 289 -27.86 -10.54 -12.39
CA ASP A 289 -28.08 -11.81 -13.08
C ASP A 289 -27.43 -11.80 -14.47
N GLY A 290 -26.72 -12.88 -14.81
CA GLY A 290 -25.96 -12.99 -16.06
C GLY A 290 -24.63 -12.21 -16.03
N CYS A 291 -24.12 -11.89 -14.85
CA CYS A 291 -22.79 -11.31 -14.69
C CYS A 291 -21.72 -12.42 -14.83
N ARG A 292 -20.89 -12.32 -15.90
CA ARG A 292 -19.81 -13.28 -16.18
C ARG A 292 -18.68 -13.23 -15.16
N VAL A 293 -18.42 -12.05 -14.60
CA VAL A 293 -17.42 -11.88 -13.55
C VAL A 293 -17.83 -12.62 -12.26
N LEU A 294 -19.10 -12.50 -11.85
CA LEU A 294 -19.61 -13.24 -10.68
C LEU A 294 -19.67 -14.75 -10.92
N GLU A 295 -19.94 -15.18 -12.15
CA GLU A 295 -19.91 -16.59 -12.53
C GLU A 295 -18.48 -17.14 -12.42
N ALA A 296 -17.49 -16.44 -13.02
CA ALA A 296 -16.08 -16.78 -12.91
C ALA A 296 -15.55 -16.81 -11.47
N LEU A 297 -16.08 -15.92 -10.62
CA LEU A 297 -15.77 -15.92 -9.19
C LEU A 297 -16.33 -17.17 -8.46
N ARG A 298 -17.56 -17.59 -8.79
CA ARG A 298 -18.18 -18.83 -8.25
C ARG A 298 -17.42 -20.07 -8.70
N GLU A 299 -16.96 -20.09 -9.95
CA GLU A 299 -16.15 -21.15 -10.54
C GLU A 299 -14.68 -21.12 -10.12
N LYS A 300 -14.27 -20.15 -9.30
CA LYS A 300 -12.89 -19.94 -8.85
C LYS A 300 -11.89 -19.65 -9.96
N ARG A 301 -12.34 -19.20 -11.14
CA ARG A 301 -11.47 -18.69 -12.23
C ARG A 301 -10.84 -17.34 -11.87
N ILE A 302 -11.57 -16.54 -11.08
CA ILE A 302 -11.04 -15.33 -10.44
C ILE A 302 -10.90 -15.61 -8.95
N ARG A 303 -9.78 -15.23 -8.36
CA ARG A 303 -9.58 -15.32 -6.90
C ARG A 303 -10.40 -14.24 -6.19
N ARG A 304 -11.08 -14.64 -5.13
CA ARG A 304 -11.91 -13.73 -4.32
C ARG A 304 -11.13 -12.51 -3.84
N GLU A 305 -9.92 -12.73 -3.33
CA GLU A 305 -9.06 -11.65 -2.83
C GLU A 305 -8.76 -10.59 -3.92
N ARG A 306 -8.49 -11.04 -5.14
CA ARG A 306 -8.21 -10.20 -6.30
C ARG A 306 -9.44 -9.40 -6.73
N PHE A 307 -10.60 -10.05 -6.76
CA PHE A 307 -11.88 -9.39 -7.04
C PHE A 307 -12.22 -8.33 -5.99
N ASP A 308 -11.99 -8.61 -4.70
CA ASP A 308 -12.23 -7.65 -3.62
C ASP A 308 -11.30 -6.42 -3.73
N VAL A 309 -10.09 -6.60 -4.24
CA VAL A 309 -9.17 -5.48 -4.56
C VAL A 309 -9.72 -4.67 -5.73
N TYR A 310 -10.14 -5.31 -6.82
CA TYR A 310 -10.75 -4.66 -7.97
C TYR A 310 -11.96 -3.80 -7.55
N GLN A 311 -12.89 -4.35 -6.78
CA GLN A 311 -14.06 -3.61 -6.31
C GLN A 311 -13.68 -2.37 -5.49
N ARG A 312 -12.70 -2.49 -4.59
CA ARG A 312 -12.20 -1.36 -3.81
C ARG A 312 -11.59 -0.27 -4.69
N MET A 313 -10.75 -0.67 -5.66
CA MET A 313 -10.12 0.28 -6.57
C MET A 313 -11.16 0.94 -7.48
N LYS A 314 -12.14 0.19 -7.98
CA LYS A 314 -13.25 0.73 -8.76
C LYS A 314 -14.04 1.78 -7.97
N GLU A 315 -14.37 1.51 -6.70
CA GLU A 315 -15.02 2.49 -5.83
C GLU A 315 -14.19 3.77 -5.63
N GLU A 316 -12.88 3.69 -5.71
CA GLU A 316 -11.98 4.84 -5.62
C GLU A 316 -11.92 5.65 -6.92
N THR A 317 -12.03 4.97 -8.08
CA THR A 317 -11.99 5.59 -9.41
C THR A 317 -13.29 6.31 -9.78
N ASP A 318 -14.45 5.78 -9.39
CA ASP A 318 -15.77 6.33 -9.72
C ASP A 318 -16.02 7.74 -9.15
N GLY A 319 -15.00 8.31 -8.49
CA GLY A 319 -15.09 9.69 -7.96
C GLY A 319 -16.25 9.89 -6.99
N ILE A 320 -16.85 8.80 -6.51
CA ILE A 320 -17.91 8.83 -5.51
C ILE A 320 -17.34 9.57 -4.30
N PRO A 321 -17.84 10.78 -3.97
CA PRO A 321 -17.36 11.51 -2.83
C PRO A 321 -17.32 10.56 -1.63
N ALA A 322 -16.28 10.64 -0.80
CA ALA A 322 -16.17 9.80 0.40
C ALA A 322 -17.45 9.85 1.29
N LYS A 323 -18.31 10.84 1.10
CA LYS A 323 -19.66 10.96 1.67
C LYS A 323 -20.74 10.12 0.97
N MET A 324 -20.54 9.70 -0.30
CA MET A 324 -21.45 8.81 -1.05
C MET A 324 -20.93 7.37 -1.15
N ARG A 325 -19.67 7.09 -0.80
CA ARG A 325 -19.30 5.74 -0.47
C ARG A 325 -20.32 5.27 0.53
N ARG A 326 -21.01 4.14 0.26
CA ARG A 326 -21.95 3.52 1.20
C ARG A 326 -21.37 3.79 2.58
N THR A 327 -22.00 4.70 3.32
CA THR A 327 -21.56 5.11 4.65
C THR A 327 -21.41 3.80 5.38
N ARG A 328 -20.19 3.37 5.62
CA ARG A 328 -19.96 2.19 6.48
C ARG A 328 -20.75 2.52 7.71
N THR A 329 -21.88 1.84 7.87
CA THR A 329 -22.75 2.12 9.00
C THR A 329 -21.88 1.93 10.23
N ASP A 330 -21.69 2.99 10.99
CA ASP A 330 -20.95 2.92 12.25
C ASP A 330 -21.81 2.16 13.24
N TYR A 331 -21.59 0.87 13.34
CA TYR A 331 -22.32 -0.02 14.24
C TYR A 331 -21.95 0.16 15.71
N ARG A 332 -21.05 1.08 16.05
CA ARG A 332 -20.83 1.46 17.45
C ARG A 332 -22.06 2.16 18.04
N HIS A 333 -22.80 2.87 17.19
CA HIS A 333 -23.95 3.67 17.62
C HIS A 333 -25.26 3.29 16.92
N ASN A 334 -25.20 2.43 15.89
CA ASN A 334 -26.37 2.01 15.12
C ASN A 334 -26.55 0.50 15.19
N PRO A 335 -27.80 -0.02 15.32
CA PRO A 335 -28.05 -1.47 15.29
C PRO A 335 -27.69 -2.06 13.94
N CYS A 336 -27.13 -3.27 13.95
CA CYS A 336 -26.89 -4.07 12.73
C CYS A 336 -28.15 -4.85 12.38
N MET A 337 -28.93 -4.31 11.45
CA MET A 337 -30.16 -4.94 10.95
C MET A 337 -29.96 -5.81 9.71
N GLU A 338 -28.70 -5.98 9.27
CA GLU A 338 -28.38 -6.75 8.06
C GLU A 338 -28.31 -8.23 8.36
N SER A 339 -28.98 -9.04 7.52
CA SER A 339 -28.81 -10.49 7.48
C SER A 339 -27.60 -10.85 6.63
N PHE A 340 -26.95 -11.98 6.94
CA PHE A 340 -25.84 -12.52 6.14
C PHE A 340 -25.92 -14.04 6.02
N VAL A 341 -25.30 -14.59 4.99
CA VAL A 341 -25.11 -16.02 4.82
C VAL A 341 -23.74 -16.41 5.35
N CYS A 342 -23.68 -17.38 6.25
CA CYS A 342 -22.43 -17.83 6.85
C CYS A 342 -21.50 -18.43 5.78
N GLN A 343 -20.29 -17.88 5.67
CA GLN A 343 -19.28 -18.35 4.71
C GLN A 343 -18.74 -19.77 5.01
N VAL A 344 -18.97 -20.29 6.22
CA VAL A 344 -18.47 -21.60 6.65
C VAL A 344 -19.51 -22.71 6.47
N CYS A 345 -20.74 -22.48 6.91
CA CYS A 345 -21.79 -23.53 6.90
C CYS A 345 -23.02 -23.21 6.04
N GLY A 346 -23.03 -22.06 5.34
CA GLY A 346 -24.12 -21.64 4.45
C GLY A 346 -25.42 -21.26 5.18
N ASN A 347 -25.45 -21.25 6.52
CA ASN A 347 -26.65 -20.92 7.26
C ASN A 347 -26.97 -19.43 7.18
N PRO A 348 -28.21 -19.02 6.87
CA PRO A 348 -28.62 -17.63 6.98
C PRO A 348 -28.63 -17.20 8.44
N ALA A 349 -28.01 -16.06 8.73
CA ALA A 349 -28.00 -15.42 10.04
C ALA A 349 -28.78 -14.11 9.97
N VAL A 350 -29.89 -14.06 10.67
CA VAL A 350 -30.77 -12.88 10.73
C VAL A 350 -30.63 -12.18 12.07
N PRO A 351 -30.80 -10.85 12.14
CA PRO A 351 -30.72 -10.10 13.40
C PRO A 351 -31.87 -10.42 14.36
N ASP A 352 -33.05 -10.75 13.83
CA ASP A 352 -34.24 -11.05 14.62
C ASP A 352 -34.03 -12.34 15.43
N GLY A 353 -34.36 -12.28 16.73
CA GLY A 353 -34.20 -13.40 17.64
C GLY A 353 -32.84 -13.48 18.33
N ALA A 354 -31.85 -12.68 17.93
CA ALA A 354 -30.52 -12.70 18.51
C ALA A 354 -30.45 -12.16 19.94
N GLY A 355 -31.46 -11.43 20.39
CA GLY A 355 -31.47 -10.77 21.71
C GLY A 355 -30.45 -9.63 21.85
N SER A 356 -29.84 -9.21 20.74
CA SER A 356 -28.92 -8.08 20.71
C SER A 356 -29.12 -7.24 19.43
N MET A 357 -28.74 -5.96 19.49
CA MET A 357 -28.80 -5.08 18.33
C MET A 357 -27.73 -5.35 17.28
N HIS A 358 -26.82 -6.29 17.55
CA HIS A 358 -25.67 -6.56 16.68
C HIS A 358 -25.45 -8.06 16.55
N ARG A 359 -25.61 -8.60 15.35
CA ARG A 359 -25.22 -9.97 15.04
C ARG A 359 -23.91 -9.99 14.28
N ASN A 360 -22.90 -10.62 14.86
CA ASN A 360 -21.54 -10.67 14.30
C ASN A 360 -21.07 -12.08 13.97
N HIS A 361 -21.86 -13.13 14.25
CA HIS A 361 -21.50 -14.51 14.03
C HIS A 361 -22.72 -15.37 13.66
N CYS A 362 -22.45 -16.52 13.06
CA CYS A 362 -23.47 -17.47 12.66
C CYS A 362 -24.04 -18.20 13.87
N PRO A 363 -25.38 -18.26 14.06
CA PRO A 363 -25.98 -18.98 15.20
C PRO A 363 -25.72 -20.49 15.17
N LYS A 364 -25.51 -21.09 13.98
CA LYS A 364 -25.33 -22.51 13.82
C LYS A 364 -23.92 -23.00 14.12
N CYS A 365 -22.89 -22.43 13.52
CA CYS A 365 -21.49 -22.84 13.66
C CYS A 365 -20.64 -21.88 14.49
N LEU A 366 -21.20 -20.77 14.93
CA LEU A 366 -20.56 -19.70 15.73
C LEU A 366 -19.39 -19.01 15.03
N CYS A 367 -19.06 -19.32 13.78
CA CYS A 367 -18.02 -18.63 13.03
C CYS A 367 -18.43 -17.20 12.70
N SER A 368 -17.44 -16.31 12.64
CA SER A 368 -17.59 -14.89 12.32
C SER A 368 -16.68 -14.51 11.14
N VAL A 369 -16.70 -13.24 10.77
CA VAL A 369 -15.79 -12.65 9.79
C VAL A 369 -15.04 -11.47 10.45
N HIS A 370 -13.75 -11.35 10.22
CA HIS A 370 -12.91 -10.29 10.75
C HIS A 370 -13.18 -8.97 10.00
N VAL A 371 -14.27 -8.32 10.36
CA VAL A 371 -14.73 -7.06 9.72
C VAL A 371 -14.36 -5.82 10.51
N ASP A 372 -14.03 -5.94 11.78
CA ASP A 372 -13.77 -4.83 12.69
C ASP A 372 -12.31 -4.84 13.16
N ASN A 373 -11.65 -3.68 13.24
CA ASN A 373 -10.41 -3.49 14.00
C ASN A 373 -10.75 -3.16 15.48
N GLU A 374 -11.73 -2.27 15.66
CA GLU A 374 -12.39 -2.01 16.93
C GLU A 374 -13.87 -2.40 16.84
N PRO A 375 -14.52 -2.86 17.89
CA PRO A 375 -15.89 -3.34 17.84
C PRO A 375 -16.85 -2.37 17.15
N GLY A 376 -17.42 -2.78 16.00
CA GLY A 376 -18.43 -2.04 15.24
C GLY A 376 -17.90 -1.01 14.24
N ASP A 377 -16.58 -0.87 14.07
CA ASP A 377 -15.98 0.11 13.14
C ASP A 377 -15.95 -0.35 11.68
N ARG A 378 -16.18 -1.64 11.41
CA ARG A 378 -16.11 -2.26 10.06
C ARG A 378 -14.83 -1.93 9.29
N ALA A 379 -13.75 -1.56 9.98
CA ALA A 379 -12.52 -1.03 9.39
C ALA A 379 -11.47 -2.11 9.06
N SER A 380 -11.66 -3.37 9.49
CA SER A 380 -10.69 -4.42 9.20
C SER A 380 -10.64 -4.74 7.72
N LEU A 381 -9.45 -4.65 7.14
CA LEU A 381 -9.16 -5.02 5.75
C LEU A 381 -8.98 -6.54 5.59
N CYS A 382 -8.75 -7.27 6.69
CA CYS A 382 -8.43 -8.69 6.68
C CYS A 382 -9.56 -9.56 6.11
N LYS A 383 -10.84 -9.30 6.50
CA LYS A 383 -12.04 -10.04 6.08
C LYS A 383 -11.95 -11.58 6.24
N GLY A 384 -10.94 -12.08 6.97
CA GLY A 384 -10.73 -13.49 7.20
C GLY A 384 -11.83 -14.15 8.03
N ILE A 385 -12.06 -15.44 7.82
CA ILE A 385 -12.95 -16.23 8.67
C ILE A 385 -12.40 -16.28 10.10
N MET A 386 -13.25 -16.09 11.08
CA MET A 386 -12.93 -16.15 12.49
C MET A 386 -13.55 -17.40 13.12
N ASP A 387 -12.70 -18.31 13.60
CA ASP A 387 -13.14 -19.51 14.31
C ASP A 387 -13.46 -19.20 15.78
N PRO A 388 -14.54 -19.78 16.32
CA PRO A 388 -14.78 -19.74 17.75
C PRO A 388 -13.76 -20.65 18.45
N VAL A 389 -12.96 -20.07 19.36
CA VAL A 389 -11.88 -20.79 20.04
C VAL A 389 -12.12 -21.00 21.53
N SER A 390 -12.92 -20.16 22.15
CA SER A 390 -13.27 -20.27 23.58
C SER A 390 -14.51 -19.45 23.90
N VAL A 391 -15.05 -19.69 25.10
CA VAL A 391 -16.12 -18.89 25.73
C VAL A 391 -15.58 -18.32 27.04
N TRP A 392 -15.90 -17.08 27.32
CA TRP A 392 -15.50 -16.43 28.57
C TRP A 392 -16.62 -15.57 29.17
N VAL A 393 -16.52 -15.28 30.44
CA VAL A 393 -17.46 -14.40 31.12
C VAL A 393 -16.79 -13.05 31.35
N ARG A 394 -17.40 -12.00 30.83
CA ARG A 394 -16.96 -10.61 31.04
C ARG A 394 -17.16 -10.18 32.50
N LYS A 395 -16.48 -9.09 32.90
CA LYS A 395 -16.56 -8.55 34.29
C LYS A 395 -18.00 -8.22 34.73
N ASN A 396 -18.88 -7.90 33.79
CA ASN A 396 -20.31 -7.63 34.03
C ASN A 396 -21.20 -8.87 34.09
N GLY A 397 -20.62 -10.07 34.05
CA GLY A 397 -21.37 -11.35 34.05
C GLY A 397 -21.85 -11.80 32.65
N GLU A 398 -21.59 -11.04 31.61
CA GLU A 398 -22.03 -11.34 30.26
C GLU A 398 -21.12 -12.40 29.59
N TRP A 399 -21.74 -13.38 28.95
CA TRP A 399 -21.02 -14.43 28.23
C TRP A 399 -20.66 -13.98 26.82
N ALA A 400 -19.43 -14.31 26.39
CA ALA A 400 -18.91 -13.96 25.09
C ALA A 400 -18.13 -15.10 24.47
N ILE A 401 -18.18 -15.21 23.15
CA ILE A 401 -17.38 -16.12 22.33
C ILE A 401 -16.10 -15.40 21.94
N ILE A 402 -14.95 -16.00 22.19
CA ILE A 402 -13.67 -15.55 21.67
C ILE A 402 -13.48 -16.17 20.29
N HIS A 403 -13.22 -15.33 19.30
CA HIS A 403 -12.93 -15.70 17.93
C HIS A 403 -11.47 -15.44 17.59
N ARG A 404 -10.88 -16.33 16.79
CA ARG A 404 -9.54 -16.15 16.23
C ARG A 404 -9.59 -16.12 14.71
N CYS A 405 -9.06 -15.08 14.10
CA CYS A 405 -8.98 -14.98 12.64
C CYS A 405 -8.01 -16.01 12.06
N ARG A 406 -8.46 -16.76 11.05
CA ARG A 406 -7.62 -17.75 10.33
C ARG A 406 -6.47 -17.09 9.56
N LEU A 407 -6.68 -15.86 9.05
CA LEU A 407 -5.70 -15.18 8.21
C LEU A 407 -4.66 -14.42 9.03
N CYS A 408 -5.09 -13.55 9.95
CA CYS A 408 -4.17 -12.64 10.67
C CYS A 408 -3.94 -13.02 12.14
N GLY A 409 -4.62 -14.05 12.64
CA GLY A 409 -4.49 -14.51 14.03
C GLY A 409 -5.13 -13.59 15.08
N THR A 410 -5.68 -12.43 14.69
CA THR A 410 -6.32 -11.48 15.62
C THR A 410 -7.44 -12.14 16.39
N LEU A 411 -7.50 -11.84 17.69
CA LEU A 411 -8.57 -12.28 18.58
C LEU A 411 -9.62 -11.17 18.71
N SER A 412 -10.89 -11.53 18.66
CA SER A 412 -12.00 -10.65 19.03
C SER A 412 -13.03 -11.39 19.87
N SER A 413 -13.91 -10.66 20.56
CA SER A 413 -14.96 -11.29 21.36
C SER A 413 -16.33 -10.74 20.99
N ASN A 414 -17.27 -11.66 20.72
CA ASN A 414 -18.65 -11.35 20.40
C ASN A 414 -19.56 -11.86 21.53
N ARG A 415 -20.61 -11.09 21.86
CA ARG A 415 -21.63 -11.50 22.81
C ARG A 415 -22.34 -12.75 22.32
N ILE A 416 -22.67 -13.71 23.19
CA ILE A 416 -23.52 -14.83 22.88
C ILE A 416 -24.93 -14.32 22.56
N ALA A 417 -25.51 -14.81 21.46
CA ALA A 417 -26.87 -14.50 21.04
C ALA A 417 -27.86 -15.54 21.58
N ALA A 418 -29.12 -15.14 21.75
CA ALA A 418 -30.15 -15.99 22.34
C ALA A 418 -30.48 -17.25 21.50
N ASP A 419 -30.24 -17.18 20.18
CA ASP A 419 -30.48 -18.25 19.19
C ASP A 419 -29.20 -19.03 18.82
N ASP A 420 -28.08 -18.81 19.51
CA ASP A 420 -26.86 -19.57 19.29
C ASP A 420 -27.01 -21.03 19.65
N ASN A 421 -26.46 -21.91 18.81
CA ASN A 421 -26.51 -23.35 19.00
C ASN A 421 -25.85 -23.77 20.34
N PRO A 422 -26.64 -24.31 21.31
CA PRO A 422 -26.10 -24.61 22.65
C PRO A 422 -25.04 -25.74 22.60
N ALA A 423 -25.18 -26.71 21.71
CA ALA A 423 -24.23 -27.81 21.59
C ALA A 423 -22.87 -27.32 21.07
N MET A 424 -22.89 -26.37 20.12
CA MET A 424 -21.66 -25.71 19.62
C MET A 424 -21.03 -24.85 20.70
N LEU A 425 -21.81 -24.08 21.44
CA LEU A 425 -21.31 -23.28 22.56
C LEU A 425 -20.61 -24.15 23.62
N MET A 426 -21.25 -25.27 24.02
CA MET A 426 -20.64 -26.22 24.94
C MET A 426 -19.36 -26.83 24.40
N SER A 427 -19.36 -27.23 23.12
CA SER A 427 -18.17 -27.76 22.47
C SER A 427 -17.00 -26.75 22.49
N VAL A 428 -17.27 -25.49 22.20
CA VAL A 428 -16.27 -24.41 22.22
C VAL A 428 -15.81 -24.10 23.66
N ALA A 429 -16.72 -24.12 24.65
CA ALA A 429 -16.40 -23.87 26.05
C ALA A 429 -15.50 -24.93 26.65
N VAL A 430 -15.69 -26.23 26.32
CA VAL A 430 -14.86 -27.32 26.85
C VAL A 430 -13.57 -27.56 26.06
N LYS A 431 -13.44 -26.99 24.86
CA LYS A 431 -12.28 -27.19 23.99
C LYS A 431 -10.92 -26.83 24.64
N PRO A 432 -10.78 -25.74 25.40
CA PRO A 432 -9.53 -25.43 26.10
C PRO A 432 -9.18 -26.44 27.19
N LEU A 433 -10.17 -27.14 27.76
CA LEU A 433 -9.96 -28.20 28.76
C LEU A 433 -9.57 -29.53 28.10
N ALA A 434 -10.13 -29.82 26.92
CA ALA A 434 -9.80 -31.01 26.15
C ALA A 434 -8.46 -30.90 25.41
N MET A 435 -8.07 -29.70 24.99
CA MET A 435 -6.83 -29.41 24.30
C MET A 435 -6.22 -28.10 24.86
N PRO A 436 -5.62 -28.15 26.04
CA PRO A 436 -5.08 -26.95 26.67
C PRO A 436 -3.95 -26.37 25.83
N PRO A 437 -3.85 -25.04 25.68
CA PRO A 437 -2.83 -24.39 24.86
C PRO A 437 -1.44 -24.35 25.50
N PHE A 438 -1.26 -25.02 26.64
CA PHE A 438 -0.02 -25.13 27.41
C PHE A 438 0.13 -26.58 27.93
N PRO A 439 1.38 -27.08 28.16
CA PRO A 439 1.63 -28.39 28.76
C PRO A 439 1.01 -28.48 30.14
N LEU A 440 0.21 -29.53 30.37
CA LEU A 440 -0.49 -29.77 31.68
C LEU A 440 0.50 -29.93 32.82
N ASP A 441 1.69 -30.42 32.55
CA ASP A 441 2.79 -30.64 33.52
C ASP A 441 3.14 -29.34 34.29
N ARG A 442 3.02 -28.17 33.66
CA ARG A 442 3.25 -26.86 34.29
C ARG A 442 2.17 -26.46 35.32
N LEU A 443 0.97 -27.03 35.22
CA LEU A 443 -0.10 -26.80 36.21
C LEU A 443 0.17 -27.59 37.49
N GLU A 444 0.76 -28.79 37.40
CA GLU A 444 1.10 -29.61 38.55
C GLU A 444 2.24 -29.00 39.39
N GLU A 445 3.21 -28.35 38.74
CA GLU A 445 4.30 -27.65 39.43
C GLU A 445 3.83 -26.43 40.20
N GLY A 446 2.86 -25.69 39.66
CA GLY A 446 2.28 -24.51 40.29
C GLY A 446 1.36 -24.83 41.49
N LEU A 447 0.83 -26.05 41.58
CA LEU A 447 -0.02 -26.52 42.69
C LEU A 447 0.79 -27.15 43.81
N LYS A 448 2.03 -27.59 43.57
CA LYS A 448 2.94 -28.16 44.57
C LYS A 448 3.78 -27.12 45.34
N GLY A 449 3.68 -25.85 44.96
CA GLY A 449 4.43 -24.73 45.52
C GLY A 449 3.62 -23.79 46.42
N LYS A 450 2.47 -24.22 46.99
CA LYS A 450 1.71 -23.47 47.97
C LYS A 450 1.56 -24.26 49.27
#